data_4caa9dddb617bff25d88034e7f140115
#
_entry.id   4caa9dddb617bff25d88034e7f140115
#
_cell.length_a   1.000
_cell.length_b   1.000
_cell.length_c   1.000
_cell.angle_alpha   90.00
_cell.angle_beta   90.00
_cell.angle_gamma   90.00
#
_symmetry.space_group_name_H-M   'P 1'
#
loop_
_entity.id
_entity.type
_entity.pdbx_description
1 polymer ?
#
loop_
_entity_poly.entity_id
_entity_poly.type
_entity_poly.pdbx_seq_one_letter_code
_entity_poly.pdbx_strand_id
1 'polypeptide(L)'
;MLHRRTLLAATAAAPLQAAAVSAQPARARTLRFMPQAALAVLDPIFNPTTIVTTHGFCVFDTLYACDRSLRPQPQMAEGHDVSADGLTWTIRLREGLRFHDGAPVRPADCIASLKRWGARDGFGGILLKAVAAWDAPDERSIGIRLNRPFPALLDALAKPAASPAFIMPERIAALPADKPIGVNEMIGSGPWRFIAEEFVQGAKAVYLRNDAYVPRSESADSGAGGKQVHFDRLEMVWIPDGGTAAAALQTGEIDWIEYPLPDLVPVLQRDRNITTQIYDPNGFLGFLRFNQLHPPFNDVAVRRAIRAAMMQPDYMAAVALPGDWQECHAVFPCSLPGVTQFPAASPSEATMTVARNALQAAGYHGEPVVLVNPSDFPAVTQQGRVTADLMRRLGVNIDLVESDWATTIARRANKAPPAQGGWNLHNTNFPAAAIANPAVSPIIRGNGERAWFGWPTDAASEAAVEAWIMATDQATQTSAMTRLQQAAWDSVPFAPTGLFRLRTAFRRDLSGVLQGPNPFLWNLRRAA
;
A
#
# COMPACT_ATOMS: atom_id res chain seq x y z
N MET A 1 25.10 -93.31 29.62
CA MET A 1 24.58 -92.59 28.41
C MET A 1 23.71 -91.43 28.90
N LEU A 2 24.16 -90.22 28.71
CA LEU A 2 23.61 -89.04 29.28
C LEU A 2 22.51 -88.42 28.38
N HIS A 3 21.36 -88.14 28.98
CA HIS A 3 20.31 -87.31 28.32
C HIS A 3 20.39 -85.92 28.90
N ARG A 4 20.71 -84.94 28.05
CA ARG A 4 20.58 -83.51 28.35
C ARG A 4 19.14 -83.02 28.05
N ARG A 5 18.48 -82.53 29.08
CA ARG A 5 17.21 -81.75 28.96
C ARG A 5 17.55 -80.30 28.76
N THR A 6 17.12 -79.73 27.64
CA THR A 6 17.18 -78.28 27.31
C THR A 6 15.95 -77.59 27.85
N LEU A 7 16.15 -76.63 28.75
CA LEU A 7 15.11 -75.70 29.19
C LEU A 7 14.97 -74.56 28.13
N LEU A 8 13.77 -74.37 27.54
CA LEU A 8 13.39 -73.21 26.75
C LEU A 8 12.87 -72.15 27.71
N ALA A 9 13.59 -71.02 27.82
CA ALA A 9 13.08 -69.79 28.43
C ALA A 9 12.31 -68.94 27.37
N ALA A 10 11.02 -68.77 27.56
CA ALA A 10 10.21 -67.92 26.76
C ALA A 10 10.33 -66.46 27.26
N THR A 11 11.06 -65.63 26.53
CA THR A 11 11.06 -64.15 26.74
C THR A 11 9.87 -63.51 26.03
N ALA A 12 8.93 -63.00 26.80
CA ALA A 12 7.82 -62.18 26.28
C ALA A 12 8.36 -60.82 25.86
N ALA A 13 8.42 -60.57 24.54
CA ALA A 13 8.69 -59.25 23.98
C ALA A 13 7.39 -58.43 23.95
N ALA A 14 7.30 -57.43 24.82
CA ALA A 14 6.22 -56.43 24.73
C ALA A 14 6.49 -55.50 23.51
N PRO A 15 5.52 -55.24 22.65
CA PRO A 15 5.70 -54.30 21.56
C PRO A 15 5.71 -52.85 22.12
N LEU A 16 6.86 -52.17 22.05
CA LEU A 16 6.92 -50.74 22.14
C LEU A 16 6.18 -50.15 20.90
N GLN A 17 4.96 -49.70 21.08
CA GLN A 17 4.32 -48.84 20.12
C GLN A 17 5.00 -47.47 20.19
N ALA A 18 6.00 -47.25 19.34
CA ALA A 18 6.51 -45.94 19.03
C ALA A 18 5.36 -45.14 18.34
N ALA A 19 4.78 -44.18 19.06
CA ALA A 19 3.89 -43.21 18.46
C ALA A 19 4.68 -42.48 17.35
N ALA A 20 4.41 -42.84 16.09
CA ALA A 20 4.93 -42.11 14.96
C ALA A 20 4.34 -40.70 15.02
N VAL A 21 5.09 -39.76 15.56
CA VAL A 21 4.82 -38.33 15.34
C VAL A 21 5.01 -38.16 13.84
N SER A 22 3.89 -38.10 13.11
CA SER A 22 3.88 -37.78 11.69
C SER A 22 4.42 -36.36 11.56
N ALA A 23 5.71 -36.23 11.30
CA ALA A 23 6.31 -34.97 10.92
C ALA A 23 5.65 -34.58 9.60
N GLN A 24 4.74 -33.58 9.63
CA GLN A 24 4.21 -33.00 8.40
C GLN A 24 5.39 -32.64 7.49
N PRO A 25 5.28 -32.92 6.17
CA PRO A 25 6.34 -32.57 5.23
C PRO A 25 6.71 -31.08 5.40
N ALA A 26 7.99 -30.75 5.36
CA ALA A 26 8.49 -29.37 5.55
C ALA A 26 7.76 -28.33 4.66
N ARG A 27 7.26 -28.78 3.50
CA ARG A 27 6.44 -28.00 2.60
C ARG A 27 5.07 -27.59 3.20
N ALA A 28 4.44 -28.46 3.97
CA ALA A 28 3.12 -28.17 4.57
C ALA A 28 3.20 -27.04 5.61
N ARG A 29 4.40 -26.79 6.16
CA ARG A 29 4.66 -25.80 7.21
C ARG A 29 5.30 -24.50 6.69
N THR A 30 5.63 -24.41 5.39
CA THR A 30 6.21 -23.23 4.75
C THR A 30 5.21 -22.60 3.78
N LEU A 31 5.01 -21.28 3.89
CA LEU A 31 4.29 -20.46 2.92
C LEU A 31 5.31 -19.78 2.00
N ARG A 32 5.19 -19.96 0.69
CA ARG A 32 6.00 -19.31 -0.32
C ARG A 32 5.17 -18.29 -1.07
N PHE A 33 5.48 -17.04 -0.86
CA PHE A 33 4.77 -15.89 -1.39
C PHE A 33 5.65 -15.12 -2.39
N MET A 34 5.13 -14.87 -3.57
CA MET A 34 5.75 -14.00 -4.56
C MET A 34 5.10 -12.62 -4.50
N PRO A 35 5.82 -11.59 -4.00
CA PRO A 35 5.34 -10.22 -3.96
C PRO A 35 5.32 -9.56 -5.35
N GLN A 36 4.71 -8.37 -5.43
CA GLN A 36 4.65 -7.58 -6.67
C GLN A 36 5.99 -7.01 -7.14
N ALA A 37 6.96 -6.92 -6.25
CA ALA A 37 8.28 -6.36 -6.51
C ALA A 37 9.34 -6.97 -5.59
N ALA A 38 10.60 -6.85 -5.98
CA ALA A 38 11.74 -7.26 -5.18
C ALA A 38 11.87 -6.44 -3.89
N LEU A 39 12.08 -7.08 -2.74
CA LEU A 39 12.34 -6.41 -1.47
C LEU A 39 13.83 -6.03 -1.38
N ALA A 40 14.13 -4.75 -1.61
CA ALA A 40 15.50 -4.23 -1.61
C ALA A 40 15.81 -3.34 -0.38
N VAL A 41 14.79 -2.66 0.15
CA VAL A 41 14.88 -1.80 1.34
C VAL A 41 13.96 -2.39 2.40
N LEU A 42 14.42 -2.43 3.66
CA LEU A 42 13.67 -3.06 4.75
C LEU A 42 12.95 -2.08 5.66
N ASP A 43 13.40 -0.82 5.76
CA ASP A 43 12.80 0.17 6.65
C ASP A 43 11.45 0.69 6.11
N PRO A 44 10.30 0.34 6.74
CA PRO A 44 8.98 0.74 6.25
C PRO A 44 8.61 2.19 6.55
N ILE A 45 9.40 2.88 7.38
CA ILE A 45 9.24 4.31 7.63
C ILE A 45 10.05 5.12 6.61
N PHE A 46 11.20 4.62 6.19
CA PHE A 46 12.05 5.25 5.20
C PHE A 46 11.52 5.11 3.77
N ASN A 47 11.00 3.92 3.42
CA ASN A 47 10.50 3.61 2.08
C ASN A 47 9.01 3.21 2.12
N PRO A 48 8.10 4.03 1.52
CA PRO A 48 6.65 3.82 1.58
C PRO A 48 6.10 2.86 0.51
N THR A 49 6.95 2.11 -0.20
CA THR A 49 6.49 1.20 -1.26
C THR A 49 5.71 0.01 -0.67
N THR A 50 4.76 -0.53 -1.43
CA THR A 50 3.86 -1.60 -0.96
C THR A 50 4.61 -2.83 -0.47
N ILE A 51 5.68 -3.28 -1.18
CA ILE A 51 6.46 -4.45 -0.74
C ILE A 51 7.14 -4.22 0.63
N VAL A 52 7.63 -3.00 0.88
CA VAL A 52 8.24 -2.65 2.17
C VAL A 52 7.17 -2.50 3.25
N THR A 53 5.98 -2.03 2.92
CA THR A 53 4.81 -2.02 3.83
C THR A 53 4.39 -3.45 4.18
N THR A 54 4.36 -4.38 3.21
CA THR A 54 4.07 -5.81 3.43
C THR A 54 5.09 -6.44 4.38
N HIS A 55 6.38 -6.19 4.14
CA HIS A 55 7.46 -6.58 5.06
C HIS A 55 7.25 -5.98 6.46
N GLY A 56 6.90 -4.69 6.51
CA GLY A 56 6.61 -3.97 7.76
C GLY A 56 5.51 -4.64 8.57
N PHE A 57 4.40 -5.03 7.95
CA PHE A 57 3.30 -5.74 8.62
C PHE A 57 3.67 -7.16 9.09
N CYS A 58 4.68 -7.80 8.51
CA CYS A 58 5.20 -9.05 9.03
C CYS A 58 5.99 -8.83 10.33
N VAL A 59 6.88 -7.85 10.34
CA VAL A 59 7.88 -7.64 11.40
C VAL A 59 7.36 -6.76 12.53
N PHE A 60 6.62 -5.71 12.19
CA PHE A 60 6.14 -4.70 13.14
C PHE A 60 4.64 -4.79 13.34
N ASP A 61 4.14 -4.13 14.38
CA ASP A 61 2.72 -3.93 14.59
C ASP A 61 2.42 -2.43 14.74
N THR A 62 1.15 -2.06 14.78
CA THR A 62 0.66 -0.68 14.86
C THR A 62 -0.28 -0.49 16.04
N LEU A 63 -0.40 0.73 16.58
CA LEU A 63 -1.37 1.00 17.67
C LEU A 63 -2.80 0.78 17.23
N TYR A 64 -3.13 1.23 16.03
CA TYR A 64 -4.41 1.05 15.35
C TYR A 64 -4.16 0.50 13.94
N ALA A 65 -5.14 -0.19 13.37
CA ALA A 65 -5.12 -0.68 12.00
C ALA A 65 -6.50 -0.49 11.35
N CYS A 66 -6.58 -0.46 10.03
CA CYS A 66 -7.86 -0.37 9.34
C CYS A 66 -8.50 -1.74 9.11
N ASP A 67 -9.83 -1.80 9.27
CA ASP A 67 -10.67 -2.88 8.74
C ASP A 67 -10.82 -2.75 7.20
N ARG A 68 -11.54 -3.68 6.56
CA ARG A 68 -11.79 -3.66 5.10
C ARG A 68 -12.56 -2.42 4.62
N SER A 69 -13.26 -1.74 5.52
CA SER A 69 -13.99 -0.49 5.25
C SER A 69 -13.12 0.74 5.47
N LEU A 70 -11.82 0.55 5.68
CA LEU A 70 -10.81 1.58 5.99
C LEU A 70 -11.12 2.36 7.27
N ARG A 71 -11.87 1.77 8.22
CA ARG A 71 -12.16 2.38 9.53
C ARG A 71 -11.09 1.98 10.54
N PRO A 72 -10.57 2.94 11.35
CA PRO A 72 -9.64 2.67 12.41
C PRO A 72 -10.20 1.69 13.45
N GLN A 73 -9.43 0.65 13.77
CA GLN A 73 -9.70 -0.34 14.80
C GLN A 73 -8.49 -0.45 15.73
N PRO A 74 -8.67 -0.64 17.04
CA PRO A 74 -7.56 -0.90 17.95
C PRO A 74 -6.76 -2.14 17.52
N GLN A 75 -5.42 -2.09 17.61
CA GLN A 75 -4.54 -3.23 17.31
C GLN A 75 -3.59 -3.53 18.48
N MET A 76 -2.49 -2.80 18.68
CA MET A 76 -1.70 -2.88 19.92
C MET A 76 -2.38 -2.14 21.06
N ALA A 77 -3.18 -1.12 20.74
CA ALA A 77 -4.01 -0.43 21.71
C ALA A 77 -5.13 -1.36 22.22
N GLU A 78 -5.40 -1.34 23.52
CA GLU A 78 -6.61 -1.84 24.13
C GLU A 78 -7.80 -0.93 23.80
N GLY A 79 -7.59 0.38 23.91
CA GLY A 79 -8.52 1.45 23.62
C GLY A 79 -7.87 2.82 23.88
N HIS A 80 -8.72 3.85 23.92
CA HIS A 80 -8.29 5.22 24.23
C HIS A 80 -9.39 5.99 24.95
N ASP A 81 -8.96 7.01 25.70
CA ASP A 81 -9.82 8.04 26.30
C ASP A 81 -9.43 9.41 25.72
N VAL A 82 -10.44 10.28 25.57
CA VAL A 82 -10.27 11.65 25.07
C VAL A 82 -10.94 12.62 26.06
N SER A 83 -10.23 13.68 26.44
CA SER A 83 -10.81 14.75 27.26
C SER A 83 -11.95 15.48 26.53
N ALA A 84 -12.85 16.08 27.28
CA ALA A 84 -14.04 16.76 26.73
C ALA A 84 -13.71 17.90 25.75
N ASP A 85 -12.55 18.54 25.91
CA ASP A 85 -12.02 19.58 25.01
C ASP A 85 -11.29 19.01 23.77
N GLY A 86 -11.12 17.68 23.68
CA GLY A 86 -10.42 17.00 22.59
C GLY A 86 -8.90 17.21 22.58
N LEU A 87 -8.32 17.79 23.64
CA LEU A 87 -6.91 18.16 23.69
C LEU A 87 -6.01 17.12 24.35
N THR A 88 -6.56 16.21 25.15
CA THR A 88 -5.79 15.16 25.82
C THR A 88 -6.30 13.78 25.40
N TRP A 89 -5.41 12.98 24.86
CA TRP A 89 -5.66 11.59 24.49
C TRP A 89 -4.83 10.67 25.37
N THR A 90 -5.42 9.59 25.85
CA THR A 90 -4.72 8.52 26.57
C THR A 90 -4.97 7.22 25.85
N ILE A 91 -3.94 6.65 25.21
CA ILE A 91 -4.02 5.36 24.50
C ILE A 91 -3.41 4.29 25.41
N ARG A 92 -4.19 3.27 25.76
CA ARG A 92 -3.74 2.16 26.61
C ARG A 92 -3.28 0.98 25.74
N LEU A 93 -2.09 0.44 26.01
CA LEU A 93 -1.56 -0.78 25.37
C LEU A 93 -2.21 -2.03 25.97
N ARG A 94 -2.46 -3.04 25.13
CA ARG A 94 -2.87 -4.39 25.56
C ARG A 94 -1.76 -5.02 26.41
N GLU A 95 -2.15 -6.01 27.22
CA GLU A 95 -1.19 -6.81 28.00
C GLU A 95 -0.41 -7.79 27.13
N GLY A 96 0.78 -8.16 27.60
CA GLY A 96 1.59 -9.23 27.00
C GLY A 96 2.34 -8.87 25.72
N LEU A 97 2.31 -7.61 25.27
CA LEU A 97 3.02 -7.19 24.06
C LEU A 97 4.54 -7.25 24.27
N ARG A 98 5.24 -7.95 23.36
CA ARG A 98 6.69 -8.10 23.38
C ARG A 98 7.29 -7.91 22.00
N PHE A 99 8.50 -7.38 21.97
CA PHE A 99 9.34 -7.39 20.79
C PHE A 99 9.96 -8.77 20.53
N HIS A 100 10.49 -8.98 19.34
CA HIS A 100 11.11 -10.24 18.90
C HIS A 100 12.35 -10.65 19.73
N ASP A 101 12.99 -9.70 20.40
CA ASP A 101 14.09 -9.94 21.35
C ASP A 101 13.62 -10.26 22.78
N GLY A 102 12.29 -10.34 22.99
CA GLY A 102 11.66 -10.63 24.27
C GLY A 102 11.43 -9.44 25.18
N ALA A 103 11.94 -8.26 24.86
CA ALA A 103 11.68 -7.04 25.63
C ALA A 103 10.18 -6.66 25.59
N PRO A 104 9.59 -6.17 26.69
CA PRO A 104 8.21 -5.67 26.68
C PRO A 104 8.09 -4.42 25.83
N VAL A 105 6.95 -4.24 25.17
CA VAL A 105 6.60 -2.98 24.50
C VAL A 105 6.15 -1.97 25.54
N ARG A 106 6.76 -0.79 25.53
CA ARG A 106 6.52 0.31 26.49
C ARG A 106 5.94 1.54 25.78
N PRO A 107 5.28 2.46 26.49
CA PRO A 107 4.85 3.75 25.93
C PRO A 107 6.00 4.55 25.30
N ALA A 108 7.21 4.50 25.87
CA ALA A 108 8.40 5.17 25.32
C ALA A 108 8.76 4.67 23.91
N ASP A 109 8.63 3.37 23.65
CA ASP A 109 8.86 2.76 22.34
C ASP A 109 7.85 3.29 21.31
N CYS A 110 6.57 3.40 21.70
CA CYS A 110 5.51 3.94 20.88
C CYS A 110 5.73 5.42 20.56
N ILE A 111 6.05 6.24 21.57
CA ILE A 111 6.31 7.67 21.40
C ILE A 111 7.50 7.92 20.47
N ALA A 112 8.61 7.19 20.65
CA ALA A 112 9.78 7.28 19.78
C ALA A 112 9.44 6.89 18.32
N SER A 113 8.67 5.82 18.16
CA SER A 113 8.22 5.34 16.84
C SER A 113 7.33 6.36 16.13
N LEU A 114 6.35 6.94 16.83
CA LEU A 114 5.46 7.96 16.27
C LEU A 114 6.23 9.24 15.88
N LYS A 115 7.25 9.62 16.66
CA LYS A 115 8.14 10.74 16.30
C LYS A 115 8.95 10.45 15.04
N ARG A 116 9.56 9.25 14.92
CA ARG A 116 10.28 8.82 13.72
C ARG A 116 9.37 8.79 12.51
N TRP A 117 8.18 8.17 12.63
CA TRP A 117 7.18 8.12 11.58
C TRP A 117 6.75 9.52 11.14
N GLY A 118 6.38 10.40 12.07
CA GLY A 118 5.93 11.75 11.75
C GLY A 118 7.01 12.66 11.18
N ALA A 119 8.30 12.33 11.34
CA ALA A 119 9.38 13.03 10.67
C ALA A 119 9.46 12.70 9.16
N ARG A 120 8.84 11.61 8.71
CA ARG A 120 8.90 11.12 7.32
C ARG A 120 7.54 11.14 6.62
N ASP A 121 6.47 10.80 7.32
CA ASP A 121 5.12 10.70 6.77
C ASP A 121 4.40 12.06 6.79
N GLY A 122 3.73 12.41 5.69
CA GLY A 122 3.04 13.70 5.57
C GLY A 122 1.90 13.87 6.58
N PHE A 123 1.10 12.82 6.82
CA PHE A 123 0.02 12.86 7.79
C PHE A 123 0.55 12.82 9.23
N GLY A 124 1.57 12.00 9.46
CA GLY A 124 2.31 11.99 10.73
C GLY A 124 2.92 13.34 11.06
N GLY A 125 3.47 14.05 10.07
CA GLY A 125 3.99 15.41 10.23
C GLY A 125 2.92 16.44 10.59
N ILE A 126 1.69 16.29 10.09
CA ILE A 126 0.55 17.12 10.49
C ILE A 126 0.16 16.83 11.95
N LEU A 127 0.10 15.55 12.34
CA LEU A 127 -0.13 15.14 13.74
C LEU A 127 0.94 15.71 14.67
N LEU A 128 2.23 15.54 14.35
CA LEU A 128 3.31 16.05 15.21
C LEU A 128 3.23 17.56 15.45
N LYS A 129 2.80 18.35 14.46
CA LYS A 129 2.58 19.79 14.64
C LYS A 129 1.41 20.11 15.58
N ALA A 130 0.43 19.22 15.69
CA ALA A 130 -0.68 19.36 16.63
C ALA A 130 -0.33 18.91 18.05
N VAL A 131 0.73 18.14 18.24
CA VAL A 131 1.15 17.65 19.57
C VAL A 131 1.94 18.70 20.31
N ALA A 132 1.47 19.08 21.51
CA ALA A 132 2.15 19.95 22.46
C ALA A 132 3.12 19.17 23.36
N ALA A 133 2.72 17.96 23.78
CA ALA A 133 3.56 17.12 24.63
C ALA A 133 3.17 15.64 24.51
N TRP A 134 4.14 14.80 24.78
CA TRP A 134 4.00 13.36 24.96
C TRP A 134 4.34 13.01 26.40
N ASP A 135 3.59 12.10 27.01
CA ASP A 135 3.92 11.54 28.31
C ASP A 135 3.60 10.04 28.39
N ALA A 136 4.02 9.41 29.46
CA ALA A 136 3.76 8.02 29.79
C ALA A 136 3.27 7.97 31.23
N PRO A 137 1.97 8.18 31.48
CA PRO A 137 1.43 8.30 32.84
C PRO A 137 1.56 7.00 33.65
N ASP A 138 1.65 5.87 32.99
CA ASP A 138 1.92 4.55 33.59
C ASP A 138 2.69 3.64 32.60
N GLU A 139 2.93 2.38 32.97
CA GLU A 139 3.73 1.42 32.18
C GLU A 139 3.06 1.00 30.85
N ARG A 140 1.77 1.30 30.65
CA ARG A 140 1.00 0.88 29.47
C ARG A 140 0.24 2.01 28.77
N SER A 141 0.30 3.24 29.30
CA SER A 141 -0.47 4.35 28.76
C SER A 141 0.41 5.37 28.07
N ILE A 142 0.00 5.77 26.87
CA ILE A 142 0.61 6.81 26.05
C ILE A 142 -0.28 8.04 26.17
N GLY A 143 0.24 9.11 26.77
CA GLY A 143 -0.42 10.41 26.84
C GLY A 143 -0.02 11.29 25.65
N ILE A 144 -1.01 11.90 25.00
CA ILE A 144 -0.83 12.85 23.90
C ILE A 144 -1.58 14.12 24.26
N ARG A 145 -0.86 15.19 24.54
CA ARG A 145 -1.44 16.51 24.74
C ARG A 145 -1.29 17.32 23.46
N LEU A 146 -2.42 17.80 22.95
CA LEU A 146 -2.51 18.56 21.72
C LEU A 146 -2.56 20.07 21.99
N ASN A 147 -2.02 20.89 21.09
CA ASN A 147 -2.14 22.35 21.09
C ASN A 147 -3.45 22.84 20.42
N ARG A 148 -4.12 21.96 19.69
CA ARG A 148 -5.43 22.14 19.06
C ARG A 148 -6.12 20.78 18.91
N PRO A 149 -7.44 20.68 18.87
CA PRO A 149 -8.12 19.42 18.59
C PRO A 149 -7.64 18.82 17.26
N PHE A 150 -7.51 17.49 17.24
CA PHE A 150 -7.11 16.73 16.03
C PHE A 150 -8.00 15.49 15.89
N PRO A 151 -9.23 15.65 15.39
CA PRO A 151 -10.21 14.56 15.30
C PRO A 151 -9.73 13.37 14.46
N ALA A 152 -8.90 13.63 13.43
CA ALA A 152 -8.32 12.61 12.54
C ALA A 152 -7.14 11.83 13.15
N LEU A 153 -6.94 11.86 14.49
CA LEU A 153 -5.82 11.17 15.15
C LEU A 153 -5.83 9.66 14.89
N LEU A 154 -7.00 9.02 15.00
CA LEU A 154 -7.11 7.59 14.78
C LEU A 154 -6.87 7.22 13.31
N ASP A 155 -7.34 8.04 12.36
CA ASP A 155 -7.06 7.85 10.93
C ASP A 155 -5.55 7.91 10.64
N ALA A 156 -4.84 8.80 11.33
CA ALA A 156 -3.39 8.90 11.22
C ALA A 156 -2.68 7.66 11.75
N LEU A 157 -3.06 7.19 12.95
CA LEU A 157 -2.45 6.02 13.60
C LEU A 157 -2.81 4.69 12.94
N ALA A 158 -3.96 4.59 12.26
CA ALA A 158 -4.44 3.40 11.57
C ALA A 158 -4.12 3.38 10.08
N LYS A 159 -3.34 4.32 9.57
CA LYS A 159 -3.01 4.42 8.14
C LYS A 159 -2.62 3.07 7.54
N PRO A 160 -3.35 2.55 6.51
CA PRO A 160 -3.19 1.17 6.07
C PRO A 160 -2.10 0.96 5.00
N ALA A 161 -1.63 2.04 4.38
CA ALA A 161 -0.69 1.97 3.25
C ALA A 161 0.26 3.17 3.24
N ALA A 162 1.30 3.12 2.42
CA ALA A 162 2.28 4.19 2.26
C ALA A 162 2.82 4.70 3.61
N SER A 163 3.59 3.89 4.30
CA SER A 163 4.15 4.07 5.64
C SER A 163 3.10 4.12 6.77
N PRO A 164 2.50 2.99 7.16
CA PRO A 164 1.80 2.88 8.44
C PRO A 164 2.68 3.26 9.64
N ALA A 165 2.04 3.66 10.74
CA ALA A 165 2.72 4.07 11.96
C ALA A 165 3.24 2.84 12.75
N PHE A 166 4.23 2.14 12.20
CA PHE A 166 4.83 0.95 12.78
C PHE A 166 5.58 1.24 14.08
N ILE A 167 5.40 0.38 15.08
CA ILE A 167 6.03 0.49 16.39
C ILE A 167 7.32 -0.34 16.43
N MET A 168 8.40 0.30 16.86
CA MET A 168 9.75 -0.23 16.96
C MET A 168 10.27 -0.05 18.39
N PRO A 169 11.26 -0.83 18.85
CA PRO A 169 11.99 -0.52 20.08
C PRO A 169 12.54 0.90 20.06
N GLU A 170 12.47 1.61 21.18
CA GLU A 170 12.94 3.01 21.31
C GLU A 170 14.36 3.21 20.77
N ARG A 171 15.29 2.27 21.05
CA ARG A 171 16.67 2.32 20.58
C ARG A 171 16.80 2.32 19.05
N ILE A 172 15.84 1.71 18.35
CA ILE A 172 15.77 1.66 16.87
C ILE A 172 15.03 2.90 16.36
N ALA A 173 13.89 3.23 16.97
CA ALA A 173 13.09 4.39 16.58
C ALA A 173 13.85 5.73 16.77
N ALA A 174 14.80 5.80 17.71
CA ALA A 174 15.64 6.96 17.95
C ALA A 174 16.76 7.17 16.90
N LEU A 175 17.00 6.19 16.00
CA LEU A 175 17.96 6.36 14.90
C LEU A 175 17.49 7.47 13.95
N PRO A 176 18.40 8.16 13.23
CA PRO A 176 18.05 9.24 12.31
C PRO A 176 17.00 8.79 11.30
N ALA A 177 15.90 9.53 11.18
CA ALA A 177 14.79 9.18 10.30
C ALA A 177 15.09 9.38 8.80
N ASP A 178 16.13 10.14 8.47
CA ASP A 178 16.63 10.39 7.11
C ASP A 178 17.55 9.27 6.58
N LYS A 179 17.84 8.26 7.42
CA LYS A 179 18.60 7.06 7.04
C LYS A 179 17.78 5.82 7.31
N PRO A 180 17.84 4.80 6.40
CA PRO A 180 17.17 3.53 6.66
C PRO A 180 17.85 2.79 7.82
N ILE A 181 17.05 2.07 8.60
CA ILE A 181 17.57 1.12 9.58
C ILE A 181 18.15 -0.11 8.87
N GLY A 182 19.15 -0.73 9.47
CA GLY A 182 19.88 -1.85 8.88
C GLY A 182 19.14 -3.20 9.02
N VAL A 183 19.71 -4.23 8.41
CA VAL A 183 19.15 -5.58 8.39
C VAL A 183 19.03 -6.17 9.80
N ASN A 184 19.97 -5.87 10.70
CA ASN A 184 20.00 -6.38 12.08
C ASN A 184 19.03 -5.64 13.01
N GLU A 185 18.53 -4.49 12.61
CA GLU A 185 17.53 -3.70 13.34
C GLU A 185 16.09 -4.10 12.99
N MET A 186 15.87 -5.16 12.19
CA MET A 186 14.53 -5.67 11.86
C MET A 186 13.92 -6.41 13.05
N ILE A 187 13.78 -5.71 14.19
CA ILE A 187 13.21 -6.19 15.45
C ILE A 187 11.92 -5.43 15.71
N GLY A 188 10.80 -6.12 15.56
CA GLY A 188 9.47 -5.59 15.80
C GLY A 188 8.69 -6.42 16.82
N SER A 189 7.38 -6.19 16.89
CA SER A 189 6.43 -6.94 17.72
C SER A 189 5.36 -7.66 16.88
N GLY A 190 5.60 -7.78 15.57
CA GLY A 190 4.67 -8.39 14.61
C GLY A 190 4.60 -9.93 14.71
N PRO A 191 3.68 -10.53 13.92
CA PRO A 191 3.43 -11.97 13.97
C PRO A 191 4.54 -12.84 13.35
N TRP A 192 5.49 -12.23 12.64
CA TRP A 192 6.60 -12.88 11.98
C TRP A 192 7.94 -12.27 12.40
N ARG A 193 8.95 -13.11 12.67
CA ARG A 193 10.33 -12.69 12.95
C ARG A 193 11.17 -12.80 11.69
N PHE A 194 11.76 -11.70 11.25
CA PHE A 194 12.67 -11.65 10.12
C PHE A 194 13.99 -12.38 10.42
N ILE A 195 14.53 -13.10 9.42
CA ILE A 195 15.79 -13.87 9.53
C ILE A 195 16.84 -13.19 8.64
N ALA A 196 17.69 -12.40 9.28
CA ALA A 196 18.69 -11.57 8.61
C ALA A 196 19.72 -12.42 7.83
N GLU A 197 20.10 -13.58 8.35
CA GLU A 197 21.09 -14.49 7.77
C GLU A 197 20.61 -15.14 6.46
N GLU A 198 19.31 -15.21 6.24
CA GLU A 198 18.72 -15.77 5.03
C GLU A 198 18.20 -14.71 4.05
N PHE A 199 18.41 -13.43 4.35
CA PHE A 199 18.00 -12.34 3.47
C PHE A 199 18.96 -12.22 2.28
N VAL A 200 18.39 -12.28 1.07
CA VAL A 200 19.09 -12.00 -0.18
C VAL A 200 18.40 -10.80 -0.81
N GLN A 201 19.06 -9.64 -0.72
CA GLN A 201 18.52 -8.37 -1.18
C GLN A 201 18.01 -8.48 -2.63
N GLY A 202 16.76 -8.08 -2.85
CA GLY A 202 16.14 -8.11 -4.17
C GLY A 202 15.70 -9.49 -4.67
N ALA A 203 15.93 -10.57 -3.90
CA ALA A 203 15.58 -11.93 -4.33
C ALA A 203 14.74 -12.70 -3.30
N LYS A 204 15.14 -12.73 -2.03
CA LYS A 204 14.48 -13.54 -1.01
C LYS A 204 14.51 -12.88 0.36
N ALA A 205 13.39 -12.91 1.07
CA ALA A 205 13.29 -12.61 2.49
C ALA A 205 12.62 -13.76 3.22
N VAL A 206 13.12 -14.09 4.41
CA VAL A 206 12.67 -15.24 5.20
C VAL A 206 12.20 -14.79 6.57
N TYR A 207 11.12 -15.41 7.02
CA TYR A 207 10.54 -15.13 8.32
C TYR A 207 10.14 -16.43 9.02
N LEU A 208 10.26 -16.44 10.34
CA LEU A 208 9.73 -17.50 11.20
C LEU A 208 8.55 -16.97 12.01
N ARG A 209 7.60 -17.85 12.31
CA ARG A 209 6.48 -17.49 13.18
C ARG A 209 6.99 -16.94 14.51
N ASN A 210 6.36 -15.88 14.99
CA ASN A 210 6.59 -15.36 16.33
C ASN A 210 5.64 -16.08 17.30
N ASP A 211 6.12 -17.13 17.97
CA ASP A 211 5.32 -17.91 18.92
C ASP A 211 4.94 -17.11 20.19
N ALA A 212 5.63 -16.00 20.47
CA ALA A 212 5.31 -15.09 21.55
C ALA A 212 4.30 -14.00 21.16
N TYR A 213 3.87 -13.94 19.91
CA TYR A 213 2.86 -12.97 19.47
C TYR A 213 1.50 -13.26 20.09
N VAL A 214 0.89 -12.22 20.68
CA VAL A 214 -0.45 -12.31 21.28
C VAL A 214 -1.47 -11.71 20.29
N PRO A 215 -2.17 -12.52 19.47
CA PRO A 215 -3.18 -12.02 18.57
C PRO A 215 -4.39 -11.45 19.33
N ARG A 216 -5.14 -10.54 18.71
CA ARG A 216 -6.43 -10.12 19.24
C ARG A 216 -7.43 -11.28 19.16
N SER A 217 -8.49 -11.21 19.97
CA SER A 217 -9.57 -12.21 19.98
C SER A 217 -10.55 -12.03 18.84
N GLU A 218 -10.67 -10.81 18.29
CA GLU A 218 -11.57 -10.49 17.18
C GLU A 218 -11.08 -11.17 15.89
N SER A 219 -12.00 -11.53 15.02
CA SER A 219 -11.67 -12.10 13.71
C SER A 219 -10.79 -11.15 12.91
N ALA A 220 -9.84 -11.70 12.16
CA ALA A 220 -9.00 -10.92 11.24
C ALA A 220 -9.88 -10.24 10.18
N ASP A 221 -9.68 -8.94 9.99
CA ASP A 221 -10.38 -8.14 8.99
C ASP A 221 -9.41 -7.11 8.38
N SER A 222 -8.88 -7.43 7.19
CA SER A 222 -7.83 -6.63 6.54
C SER A 222 -6.60 -6.52 7.45
N GLY A 223 -6.17 -5.29 7.80
CA GLY A 223 -5.05 -5.05 8.72
C GLY A 223 -5.38 -5.21 10.20
N ALA A 224 -6.68 -5.26 10.56
CA ALA A 224 -7.18 -5.29 11.93
C ALA A 224 -7.53 -6.70 12.42
N GLY A 225 -7.77 -6.82 13.73
CA GLY A 225 -8.20 -8.06 14.39
C GLY A 225 -7.07 -9.04 14.67
N GLY A 226 -7.41 -10.31 14.83
CA GLY A 226 -6.48 -11.36 15.24
C GLY A 226 -5.55 -11.80 14.12
N LYS A 227 -4.28 -11.41 14.20
CA LYS A 227 -3.23 -11.80 13.24
C LYS A 227 -2.69 -13.19 13.61
N GLN A 228 -3.44 -14.24 13.25
CA GLN A 228 -3.06 -15.62 13.56
C GLN A 228 -2.17 -16.20 12.46
N VAL A 229 -1.01 -16.73 12.84
CA VAL A 229 -0.06 -17.37 11.93
C VAL A 229 -0.12 -18.89 12.10
N HIS A 230 -0.42 -19.62 11.01
CA HIS A 230 -0.54 -21.08 11.02
C HIS A 230 0.63 -21.81 10.31
N PHE A 231 1.48 -21.06 9.61
CA PHE A 231 2.72 -21.58 9.05
C PHE A 231 3.89 -21.30 9.98
N ASP A 232 4.90 -22.17 9.99
CA ASP A 232 6.10 -21.96 10.81
C ASP A 232 7.10 -21.03 10.12
N ARG A 233 7.07 -21.02 8.78
CA ARG A 233 8.03 -20.31 7.94
C ARG A 233 7.30 -19.61 6.79
N LEU A 234 7.72 -18.40 6.48
CA LEU A 234 7.33 -17.62 5.32
C LEU A 234 8.59 -17.30 4.49
N GLU A 235 8.51 -17.56 3.20
CA GLU A 235 9.53 -17.17 2.23
C GLU A 235 8.89 -16.20 1.23
N MET A 236 9.32 -14.94 1.20
CA MET A 236 9.03 -14.02 0.12
C MET A 236 10.09 -14.21 -0.96
N VAL A 237 9.69 -14.69 -2.13
CA VAL A 237 10.60 -15.02 -3.23
C VAL A 237 10.22 -14.19 -4.45
N TRP A 238 11.15 -13.38 -4.95
CA TRP A 238 10.95 -12.59 -6.16
C TRP A 238 11.36 -13.39 -7.40
N ILE A 239 10.45 -13.54 -8.35
CA ILE A 239 10.66 -14.17 -9.66
C ILE A 239 10.40 -13.10 -10.73
N PRO A 240 11.43 -12.60 -11.44
CA PRO A 240 11.28 -11.47 -12.36
C PRO A 240 10.37 -11.75 -13.56
N ASP A 241 10.40 -12.98 -14.09
CA ASP A 241 9.59 -13.38 -15.25
C ASP A 241 8.23 -13.90 -14.81
N GLY A 242 7.17 -13.22 -15.27
CA GLY A 242 5.79 -13.56 -14.90
C GLY A 242 5.32 -14.93 -15.41
N GLY A 243 5.84 -15.41 -16.54
CA GLY A 243 5.56 -16.75 -17.06
C GLY A 243 6.17 -17.84 -16.17
N THR A 244 7.42 -17.66 -15.78
CA THR A 244 8.12 -18.53 -14.82
C THR A 244 7.40 -18.54 -13.48
N ALA A 245 6.96 -17.38 -12.99
CA ALA A 245 6.20 -17.28 -11.74
C ALA A 245 4.86 -18.05 -11.82
N ALA A 246 4.12 -17.91 -12.93
CA ALA A 246 2.88 -18.66 -13.16
C ALA A 246 3.12 -20.18 -13.19
N ALA A 247 4.18 -20.63 -13.86
CA ALA A 247 4.57 -22.05 -13.88
C ALA A 247 4.95 -22.57 -12.49
N ALA A 248 5.71 -21.77 -11.69
CA ALA A 248 6.07 -22.09 -10.32
C ALA A 248 4.84 -22.23 -9.40
N LEU A 249 3.80 -21.40 -9.61
CA LEU A 249 2.52 -21.54 -8.91
C LEU A 249 1.79 -22.83 -9.33
N GLN A 250 1.74 -23.14 -10.62
CA GLN A 250 1.07 -24.34 -11.15
C GLN A 250 1.73 -25.62 -10.64
N THR A 251 3.07 -25.67 -10.62
CA THR A 251 3.83 -26.83 -10.10
C THR A 251 3.85 -26.86 -8.56
N GLY A 252 3.44 -25.76 -7.90
CA GLY A 252 3.42 -25.59 -6.45
C GLY A 252 4.83 -25.38 -5.85
N GLU A 253 5.76 -24.87 -6.62
CA GLU A 253 7.04 -24.36 -6.12
C GLU A 253 6.82 -23.09 -5.27
N ILE A 254 5.86 -22.25 -5.65
CA ILE A 254 5.31 -21.17 -4.84
C ILE A 254 3.83 -21.41 -4.54
N ASP A 255 3.31 -20.76 -3.49
CA ASP A 255 1.95 -20.97 -3.01
C ASP A 255 1.00 -19.81 -3.37
N TRP A 256 1.53 -18.59 -3.53
CA TRP A 256 0.74 -17.39 -3.75
C TRP A 256 1.54 -16.36 -4.56
N ILE A 257 0.94 -15.82 -5.63
CA ILE A 257 1.41 -14.66 -6.40
C ILE A 257 0.51 -13.48 -6.06
N GLU A 258 1.10 -12.36 -5.63
CA GLU A 258 0.35 -11.13 -5.31
C GLU A 258 -0.39 -10.61 -6.54
N TYR A 259 0.32 -10.34 -7.64
CA TYR A 259 -0.26 -9.88 -8.91
C TYR A 259 0.31 -10.64 -10.10
N PRO A 260 -0.36 -11.72 -10.56
CA PRO A 260 0.00 -12.32 -11.84
C PRO A 260 -0.26 -11.32 -12.99
N LEU A 261 0.52 -11.42 -14.06
CA LEU A 261 0.27 -10.61 -15.25
C LEU A 261 -1.17 -10.82 -15.75
N PRO A 262 -1.90 -9.75 -16.15
CA PRO A 262 -3.29 -9.86 -16.59
C PRO A 262 -3.52 -10.92 -17.64
N ASP A 263 -2.64 -11.05 -18.64
CA ASP A 263 -2.72 -12.03 -19.72
C ASP A 263 -2.59 -13.48 -19.25
N LEU A 264 -1.95 -13.72 -18.10
CA LEU A 264 -1.79 -15.05 -17.50
C LEU A 264 -2.95 -15.43 -16.60
N VAL A 265 -3.75 -14.47 -16.12
CA VAL A 265 -4.89 -14.74 -15.24
C VAL A 265 -5.87 -15.75 -15.85
N PRO A 266 -6.30 -15.65 -17.13
CA PRO A 266 -7.20 -16.64 -17.73
C PRO A 266 -6.60 -18.05 -17.79
N VAL A 267 -5.29 -18.20 -17.93
CA VAL A 267 -4.59 -19.48 -17.90
C VAL A 267 -4.63 -20.07 -16.49
N LEU A 268 -4.30 -19.25 -15.47
CA LEU A 268 -4.34 -19.67 -14.06
C LEU A 268 -5.75 -20.03 -13.60
N GLN A 269 -6.79 -19.33 -14.09
CA GLN A 269 -8.20 -19.64 -13.78
C GLN A 269 -8.66 -20.99 -14.28
N ARG A 270 -8.05 -21.53 -15.36
CA ARG A 270 -8.38 -22.86 -15.90
C ARG A 270 -7.73 -23.99 -15.11
N ASP A 271 -6.71 -23.70 -14.31
CA ASP A 271 -6.04 -24.69 -13.47
C ASP A 271 -6.90 -24.98 -12.24
N ARG A 272 -7.35 -26.25 -12.11
CA ARG A 272 -8.18 -26.70 -10.98
C ARG A 272 -7.51 -26.59 -9.61
N ASN A 273 -6.19 -26.48 -9.58
CA ASN A 273 -5.39 -26.37 -8.35
C ASN A 273 -5.13 -24.92 -7.93
N ILE A 274 -5.60 -23.95 -8.71
CA ILE A 274 -5.39 -22.53 -8.47
C ILE A 274 -6.73 -21.84 -8.22
N THR A 275 -6.72 -20.87 -7.32
CA THR A 275 -7.80 -19.92 -7.08
C THR A 275 -7.30 -18.52 -7.45
N THR A 276 -8.12 -17.77 -8.18
CA THR A 276 -7.88 -16.35 -8.40
C THR A 276 -9.03 -15.55 -7.82
N GLN A 277 -8.73 -14.42 -7.19
CA GLN A 277 -9.74 -13.50 -6.66
C GLN A 277 -9.29 -12.05 -6.82
N ILE A 278 -10.22 -11.11 -6.72
CA ILE A 278 -9.87 -9.70 -6.56
C ILE A 278 -9.08 -9.56 -5.27
N TYR A 279 -7.92 -8.94 -5.38
CA TYR A 279 -7.00 -8.74 -4.27
C TYR A 279 -7.51 -7.65 -3.30
N ASP A 280 -7.71 -6.43 -3.82
CA ASP A 280 -8.32 -5.32 -3.09
C ASP A 280 -9.62 -4.88 -3.80
N PRO A 281 -10.79 -5.03 -3.15
CA PRO A 281 -12.05 -4.57 -3.72
C PRO A 281 -12.09 -3.07 -4.00
N ASN A 282 -11.33 -2.26 -3.25
CA ASN A 282 -11.23 -0.83 -3.45
C ASN A 282 -10.40 -0.47 -4.68
N GLY A 283 -9.45 -1.33 -5.07
CA GLY A 283 -8.68 -1.23 -6.31
C GLY A 283 -7.69 -0.08 -6.36
N PHE A 284 -7.39 0.34 -7.58
CA PHE A 284 -6.41 1.39 -7.91
C PHE A 284 -7.07 2.47 -8.74
N LEU A 285 -6.81 3.73 -8.39
CA LEU A 285 -7.13 4.87 -9.25
C LEU A 285 -5.94 5.12 -10.17
N GLY A 286 -6.15 4.96 -11.49
CA GLY A 286 -5.21 5.38 -12.51
C GLY A 286 -5.40 6.85 -12.85
N PHE A 287 -4.33 7.56 -13.22
CA PHE A 287 -4.43 8.95 -13.63
C PHE A 287 -3.25 9.42 -14.47
N LEU A 288 -3.51 10.44 -15.29
CA LEU A 288 -2.53 11.25 -15.98
C LEU A 288 -2.17 12.48 -15.13
N ARG A 289 -0.90 12.62 -14.77
CA ARG A 289 -0.34 13.75 -14.03
C ARG A 289 0.26 14.78 -14.98
N PHE A 290 -0.05 16.03 -14.75
CA PHE A 290 0.49 17.19 -15.46
C PHE A 290 1.60 17.85 -14.65
N ASN A 291 2.72 18.18 -15.28
CA ASN A 291 3.69 19.08 -14.68
C ASN A 291 3.21 20.52 -14.89
N GLN A 292 2.77 21.16 -13.81
CA GLN A 292 2.17 22.50 -13.84
C GLN A 292 3.19 23.64 -13.72
N LEU A 293 4.49 23.33 -13.68
CA LEU A 293 5.54 24.34 -13.64
C LEU A 293 5.81 24.95 -15.03
N HIS A 294 5.43 24.24 -16.10
CA HIS A 294 5.83 24.59 -17.45
C HIS A 294 4.64 24.60 -18.42
N PRO A 295 4.65 25.49 -19.46
CA PRO A 295 3.68 25.43 -20.54
C PRO A 295 3.73 24.08 -21.29
N PRO A 296 2.60 23.67 -21.92
CA PRO A 296 1.28 24.31 -21.90
C PRO A 296 0.43 23.86 -20.69
N PHE A 297 0.94 22.97 -19.82
CA PHE A 297 0.16 22.32 -18.76
C PHE A 297 0.05 23.14 -17.46
N ASN A 298 0.72 24.28 -17.36
CA ASN A 298 0.45 25.30 -16.33
C ASN A 298 -0.92 25.96 -16.54
N ASP A 299 -1.48 25.94 -17.75
CA ASP A 299 -2.83 26.45 -18.04
C ASP A 299 -3.90 25.40 -17.68
N VAL A 300 -4.84 25.79 -16.81
CA VAL A 300 -5.94 24.92 -16.38
C VAL A 300 -6.93 24.61 -17.52
N ALA A 301 -7.09 25.53 -18.50
CA ALA A 301 -7.98 25.29 -19.64
C ALA A 301 -7.47 24.13 -20.51
N VAL A 302 -6.15 24.04 -20.71
CA VAL A 302 -5.52 22.90 -21.39
C VAL A 302 -5.77 21.60 -20.63
N ARG A 303 -5.56 21.59 -19.32
CA ARG A 303 -5.74 20.37 -18.51
C ARG A 303 -7.20 19.91 -18.50
N ARG A 304 -8.17 20.84 -18.39
CA ARG A 304 -9.61 20.55 -18.48
C ARG A 304 -9.99 19.98 -19.84
N ALA A 305 -9.49 20.58 -20.91
CA ALA A 305 -9.78 20.15 -22.28
C ALA A 305 -9.21 18.75 -22.57
N ILE A 306 -7.97 18.47 -22.13
CA ILE A 306 -7.37 17.13 -22.26
C ILE A 306 -8.18 16.11 -21.46
N ARG A 307 -8.54 16.40 -20.19
CA ARG A 307 -9.38 15.50 -19.38
C ARG A 307 -10.71 15.21 -20.09
N ALA A 308 -11.33 16.21 -20.75
CA ALA A 308 -12.57 16.03 -21.48
C ALA A 308 -12.41 15.20 -22.77
N ALA A 309 -11.21 15.14 -23.34
CA ALA A 309 -10.89 14.35 -24.53
C ALA A 309 -10.47 12.89 -24.21
N MET A 310 -10.24 12.56 -22.93
CA MET A 310 -9.82 11.23 -22.50
C MET A 310 -11.01 10.25 -22.50
N MET A 311 -10.78 9.04 -23.04
CA MET A 311 -11.69 7.90 -22.92
C MET A 311 -11.16 6.92 -21.88
N GLN A 312 -11.75 6.88 -20.68
CA GLN A 312 -11.31 5.95 -19.62
C GLN A 312 -11.37 4.47 -20.05
N PRO A 313 -12.37 4.00 -20.82
CA PRO A 313 -12.38 2.64 -21.35
C PRO A 313 -11.10 2.24 -22.11
N ASP A 314 -10.48 3.15 -22.88
CA ASP A 314 -9.24 2.85 -23.63
C ASP A 314 -8.08 2.57 -22.66
N TYR A 315 -7.98 3.34 -21.56
CA TYR A 315 -6.98 3.10 -20.52
C TYR A 315 -7.24 1.80 -19.76
N MET A 316 -8.50 1.57 -19.41
CA MET A 316 -8.88 0.45 -18.55
C MET A 316 -8.78 -0.89 -19.30
N ALA A 317 -9.15 -0.94 -20.57
CA ALA A 317 -8.97 -2.12 -21.41
C ALA A 317 -7.50 -2.52 -21.60
N ALA A 318 -6.58 -1.56 -21.45
CA ALA A 318 -5.14 -1.81 -21.55
C ALA A 318 -4.51 -2.34 -20.25
N VAL A 319 -5.19 -2.25 -19.10
CA VAL A 319 -4.58 -2.57 -17.79
C VAL A 319 -5.31 -3.64 -16.98
N ALA A 320 -6.58 -3.93 -17.27
CA ALA A 320 -7.39 -4.86 -16.48
C ALA A 320 -8.32 -5.70 -17.35
N LEU A 321 -8.74 -6.85 -16.82
CA LEU A 321 -9.69 -7.73 -17.49
C LEU A 321 -11.10 -7.09 -17.50
N PRO A 322 -11.93 -7.44 -18.51
CA PRO A 322 -13.33 -7.06 -18.52
C PRO A 322 -14.03 -7.46 -17.19
N GLY A 323 -14.71 -6.49 -16.57
CA GLY A 323 -15.37 -6.66 -15.27
C GLY A 323 -14.50 -6.35 -14.05
N ASP A 324 -13.20 -6.22 -14.21
CA ASP A 324 -12.28 -5.85 -13.13
C ASP A 324 -11.96 -4.35 -13.09
N TRP A 325 -12.66 -3.53 -13.86
CA TRP A 325 -12.51 -2.09 -13.90
C TRP A 325 -13.85 -1.35 -14.03
N GLN A 326 -13.83 -0.06 -13.78
CA GLN A 326 -14.95 0.85 -13.99
C GLN A 326 -14.46 2.25 -14.32
N GLU A 327 -15.28 3.03 -15.01
CA GLU A 327 -15.04 4.46 -15.14
C GLU A 327 -15.13 5.14 -13.77
N CYS A 328 -14.27 6.13 -13.56
CA CYS A 328 -14.19 6.88 -12.31
C CYS A 328 -13.86 8.34 -12.60
N HIS A 329 -14.91 9.16 -12.73
CA HIS A 329 -14.82 10.59 -12.97
C HIS A 329 -14.79 11.36 -11.65
N ALA A 330 -13.78 11.08 -10.84
CA ALA A 330 -13.62 11.63 -9.50
C ALA A 330 -12.15 11.87 -9.15
N VAL A 331 -11.90 12.67 -8.13
CA VAL A 331 -10.55 12.94 -7.61
C VAL A 331 -10.14 11.98 -6.49
N PHE A 332 -11.07 11.17 -6.03
CA PHE A 332 -10.85 10.05 -5.11
C PHE A 332 -11.35 8.76 -5.76
N PRO A 333 -10.88 7.58 -5.29
CA PRO A 333 -11.36 6.30 -5.83
C PRO A 333 -12.87 6.14 -5.67
N CYS A 334 -13.58 5.89 -6.77
CA CYS A 334 -15.05 5.75 -6.81
C CYS A 334 -15.58 4.54 -6.04
N SER A 335 -14.72 3.65 -5.60
CA SER A 335 -15.05 2.52 -4.72
C SER A 335 -15.26 2.93 -3.26
N LEU A 336 -14.84 4.13 -2.89
CA LEU A 336 -14.90 4.61 -1.51
C LEU A 336 -16.21 5.37 -1.24
N PRO A 337 -16.73 5.31 0.00
CA PRO A 337 -17.92 6.05 0.37
C PRO A 337 -17.67 7.58 0.36
N GLY A 338 -18.71 8.35 0.05
CA GLY A 338 -18.66 9.83 0.05
C GLY A 338 -17.90 10.46 -1.13
N VAL A 339 -17.52 9.66 -2.13
CA VAL A 339 -16.87 10.16 -3.34
C VAL A 339 -17.92 10.67 -4.30
N THR A 340 -17.75 11.94 -4.74
CA THR A 340 -18.57 12.56 -5.76
C THR A 340 -18.03 12.20 -7.14
N GLN A 341 -18.87 11.62 -7.98
CA GLN A 341 -18.56 11.45 -9.39
C GLN A 341 -19.10 12.66 -10.16
N PHE A 342 -18.24 13.22 -11.00
CA PHE A 342 -18.59 14.34 -11.88
C PHE A 342 -19.12 13.81 -13.21
N PRO A 343 -19.88 14.63 -13.98
CA PRO A 343 -20.35 14.20 -15.29
C PRO A 343 -19.18 13.77 -16.18
N ALA A 344 -19.31 12.58 -16.78
CA ALA A 344 -18.40 12.12 -17.80
C ALA A 344 -18.48 13.06 -19.01
N ALA A 345 -17.33 13.51 -19.50
CA ALA A 345 -17.31 14.04 -20.84
C ALA A 345 -17.58 12.90 -21.82
N SER A 346 -18.39 13.12 -22.84
CA SER A 346 -18.49 12.18 -23.96
C SER A 346 -17.42 12.57 -24.97
N PRO A 347 -16.28 11.86 -25.03
CA PRO A 347 -15.25 12.16 -26.00
C PRO A 347 -15.81 12.09 -27.43
N SER A 348 -15.55 13.14 -28.20
CA SER A 348 -16.07 13.32 -29.56
C SER A 348 -15.07 14.17 -30.34
N GLU A 349 -15.27 14.31 -31.65
CA GLU A 349 -14.45 15.25 -32.44
C GLU A 349 -14.59 16.69 -31.94
N ALA A 350 -15.75 17.05 -31.36
CA ALA A 350 -15.93 18.35 -30.73
C ALA A 350 -15.02 18.54 -29.50
N THR A 351 -14.92 17.54 -28.61
CA THR A 351 -14.03 17.61 -27.45
C THR A 351 -12.56 17.59 -27.87
N MET A 352 -12.20 16.83 -28.90
CA MET A 352 -10.85 16.85 -29.50
C MET A 352 -10.51 18.21 -30.07
N THR A 353 -11.46 18.85 -30.78
CA THR A 353 -11.27 20.21 -31.31
C THR A 353 -11.12 21.24 -30.20
N VAL A 354 -11.90 21.15 -29.12
CA VAL A 354 -11.74 22.01 -27.93
C VAL A 354 -10.35 21.84 -27.32
N ALA A 355 -9.84 20.62 -27.22
CA ALA A 355 -8.50 20.35 -26.69
C ALA A 355 -7.39 20.93 -27.58
N ARG A 356 -7.49 20.77 -28.90
CA ARG A 356 -6.55 21.39 -29.88
C ARG A 356 -6.53 22.90 -29.75
N ASN A 357 -7.71 23.53 -29.71
CA ASN A 357 -7.84 24.97 -29.56
C ASN A 357 -7.28 25.49 -28.23
N ALA A 358 -7.48 24.76 -27.12
CA ALA A 358 -6.92 25.10 -25.82
C ALA A 358 -5.39 25.04 -25.82
N LEU A 359 -4.81 24.05 -26.46
CA LEU A 359 -3.34 23.93 -26.63
C LEU A 359 -2.79 25.14 -27.42
N GLN A 360 -3.41 25.49 -28.53
CA GLN A 360 -3.02 26.66 -29.34
C GLN A 360 -3.14 27.96 -28.56
N ALA A 361 -4.25 28.16 -27.84
CA ALA A 361 -4.50 29.38 -27.04
C ALA A 361 -3.50 29.52 -25.89
N ALA A 362 -3.00 28.40 -25.37
CA ALA A 362 -1.95 28.35 -24.34
C ALA A 362 -0.53 28.54 -24.92
N GLY A 363 -0.41 28.83 -26.22
CA GLY A 363 0.89 29.07 -26.88
C GLY A 363 1.65 27.82 -27.29
N TYR A 364 0.98 26.68 -27.44
CA TYR A 364 1.64 25.48 -27.98
C TYR A 364 1.80 25.58 -29.49
N HIS A 365 3.04 25.47 -29.97
CA HIS A 365 3.41 25.62 -31.40
C HIS A 365 4.14 24.40 -31.98
N GLY A 366 4.03 23.22 -31.31
CA GLY A 366 4.64 21.98 -31.78
C GLY A 366 5.93 21.61 -31.07
N GLU A 367 6.25 22.25 -29.97
CA GLU A 367 7.37 21.90 -29.09
C GLU A 367 7.21 20.45 -28.58
N PRO A 368 8.32 19.71 -28.39
CA PRO A 368 8.27 18.37 -27.84
C PRO A 368 7.62 18.36 -26.45
N VAL A 369 6.59 17.53 -26.27
CA VAL A 369 5.95 17.25 -25.00
C VAL A 369 6.49 15.93 -24.46
N VAL A 370 7.27 15.99 -23.39
CA VAL A 370 7.92 14.84 -22.79
C VAL A 370 6.94 14.08 -21.89
N LEU A 371 6.60 12.86 -22.26
CA LEU A 371 5.87 11.89 -21.45
C LEU A 371 6.86 10.85 -20.91
N VAL A 372 7.14 10.89 -19.61
CA VAL A 372 7.96 9.86 -18.96
C VAL A 372 7.13 8.63 -18.65
N ASN A 373 7.61 7.45 -19.06
CA ASN A 373 6.88 6.20 -18.99
C ASN A 373 7.80 5.05 -18.54
N PRO A 374 7.44 4.26 -17.51
CA PRO A 374 8.25 3.08 -17.16
C PRO A 374 8.06 1.98 -18.20
N SER A 375 9.11 1.19 -18.44
CA SER A 375 9.07 0.02 -19.32
C SER A 375 8.79 -1.30 -18.58
N ASP A 376 8.98 -1.31 -17.27
CA ASP A 376 8.96 -2.48 -16.37
C ASP A 376 7.83 -2.43 -15.32
N PHE A 377 6.84 -1.54 -15.48
CA PHE A 377 5.66 -1.47 -14.64
C PHE A 377 4.38 -1.55 -15.50
N PRO A 378 3.90 -2.75 -15.84
CA PRO A 378 2.93 -2.99 -16.91
C PRO A 378 1.70 -2.08 -16.90
N ALA A 379 1.02 -1.93 -15.75
CA ALA A 379 -0.18 -1.11 -15.65
C ALA A 379 0.08 0.37 -15.95
N VAL A 380 1.22 0.91 -15.55
CA VAL A 380 1.61 2.31 -15.84
C VAL A 380 2.11 2.45 -17.26
N THR A 381 2.93 1.49 -17.73
CA THR A 381 3.45 1.44 -19.10
C THR A 381 2.34 1.55 -20.15
N GLN A 382 1.29 0.74 -20.00
CA GLN A 382 0.18 0.72 -20.95
C GLN A 382 -0.63 2.03 -20.91
N GLN A 383 -0.90 2.57 -19.73
CA GLN A 383 -1.58 3.87 -19.61
C GLN A 383 -0.79 5.00 -20.30
N GLY A 384 0.54 5.01 -20.17
CA GLY A 384 1.40 5.99 -20.85
C GLY A 384 1.31 5.88 -22.37
N ARG A 385 1.26 4.67 -22.90
CA ARG A 385 1.10 4.43 -24.35
C ARG A 385 -0.24 4.92 -24.88
N VAL A 386 -1.34 4.69 -24.13
CA VAL A 386 -2.67 5.24 -24.45
C VAL A 386 -2.65 6.77 -24.42
N THR A 387 -2.00 7.37 -23.41
CA THR A 387 -1.82 8.84 -23.36
C THR A 387 -1.03 9.34 -24.57
N ALA A 388 0.05 8.68 -24.95
CA ALA A 388 0.84 9.08 -26.13
C ALA A 388 0.02 9.05 -27.42
N ASP A 389 -0.86 8.04 -27.60
CA ASP A 389 -1.77 7.97 -28.74
C ASP A 389 -2.78 9.13 -28.73
N LEU A 390 -3.42 9.38 -27.59
CA LEU A 390 -4.34 10.53 -27.45
C LEU A 390 -3.64 11.85 -27.81
N MET A 391 -2.43 12.08 -27.30
CA MET A 391 -1.69 13.31 -27.58
C MET A 391 -1.35 13.45 -29.06
N ARG A 392 -0.94 12.36 -29.74
CA ARG A 392 -0.73 12.38 -31.21
C ARG A 392 -1.99 12.73 -31.97
N ARG A 393 -3.14 12.16 -31.58
CA ARG A 393 -4.45 12.50 -32.19
C ARG A 393 -4.85 13.95 -31.97
N LEU A 394 -4.40 14.57 -30.88
CA LEU A 394 -4.55 16.00 -30.61
C LEU A 394 -3.56 16.88 -31.41
N GLY A 395 -2.65 16.30 -32.16
CA GLY A 395 -1.60 17.01 -32.91
C GLY A 395 -0.42 17.44 -32.06
N VAL A 396 -0.27 16.84 -30.88
CA VAL A 396 0.86 17.12 -29.98
C VAL A 396 2.09 16.33 -30.43
N ASN A 397 3.22 17.02 -30.53
CA ASN A 397 4.53 16.42 -30.77
C ASN A 397 5.02 15.71 -29.50
N ILE A 398 4.59 14.44 -29.31
CA ILE A 398 4.86 13.68 -28.10
C ILE A 398 6.21 12.96 -28.16
N ASP A 399 7.08 13.25 -27.20
CA ASP A 399 8.32 12.52 -26.92
C ASP A 399 8.03 11.51 -25.79
N LEU A 400 7.81 10.25 -26.17
CA LEU A 400 7.58 9.16 -25.22
C LEU A 400 8.92 8.60 -24.77
N VAL A 401 9.34 8.96 -23.55
CA VAL A 401 10.61 8.52 -22.96
C VAL A 401 10.36 7.31 -22.06
N GLU A 402 10.67 6.13 -22.57
CA GLU A 402 10.60 4.88 -21.83
C GLU A 402 11.92 4.57 -21.11
N SER A 403 11.85 4.23 -19.81
CA SER A 403 13.00 3.84 -18.97
C SER A 403 12.50 2.85 -17.90
N ASP A 404 13.42 2.28 -17.12
CA ASP A 404 13.03 1.50 -15.95
C ASP A 404 12.30 2.37 -14.90
N TRP A 405 11.57 1.73 -13.98
CA TRP A 405 10.77 2.43 -12.97
C TRP A 405 11.61 3.34 -12.08
N ALA A 406 12.81 2.91 -11.66
CA ALA A 406 13.67 3.70 -10.78
C ALA A 406 14.14 4.99 -11.48
N THR A 407 14.57 4.88 -12.74
CA THR A 407 14.95 6.02 -13.60
C THR A 407 13.75 6.95 -13.84
N THR A 408 12.57 6.40 -14.13
CA THR A 408 11.33 7.17 -14.29
C THR A 408 10.99 7.96 -13.03
N ILE A 409 11.06 7.35 -11.83
CA ILE A 409 10.82 8.03 -10.55
C ILE A 409 11.84 9.16 -10.31
N ALA A 410 13.12 8.91 -10.59
CA ALA A 410 14.16 9.91 -10.43
C ALA A 410 13.91 11.11 -11.35
N ARG A 411 13.58 10.87 -12.63
CA ARG A 411 13.27 11.93 -13.60
C ARG A 411 12.00 12.69 -13.22
N ARG A 412 10.98 12.02 -12.69
CA ARG A 412 9.74 12.66 -12.21
C ARG A 412 9.99 13.70 -11.11
N ALA A 413 11.04 13.56 -10.32
CA ALA A 413 11.42 14.52 -9.29
C ALA A 413 12.10 15.79 -9.84
N ASN A 414 12.50 15.79 -11.12
CA ASN A 414 13.19 16.91 -11.74
C ASN A 414 12.21 18.05 -12.10
N LYS A 415 12.42 19.22 -11.51
CA LYS A 415 11.62 20.45 -11.74
C LYS A 415 12.09 21.26 -12.96
N ALA A 416 13.21 20.91 -13.57
CA ALA A 416 13.74 21.63 -14.73
C ALA A 416 12.74 21.61 -15.92
N PRO A 417 12.85 22.56 -16.86
CA PRO A 417 12.11 22.49 -18.11
C PRO A 417 12.33 21.16 -18.85
N PRO A 418 11.34 20.67 -19.63
CA PRO A 418 11.44 19.41 -20.36
C PRO A 418 12.71 19.31 -21.23
N ALA A 419 13.10 20.39 -21.90
CA ALA A 419 14.33 20.46 -22.71
C ALA A 419 15.65 20.33 -21.89
N GLN A 420 15.57 20.43 -20.56
CA GLN A 420 16.71 20.31 -19.63
C GLN A 420 16.60 19.04 -18.76
N GLY A 421 15.95 18.00 -19.29
CA GLY A 421 15.78 16.72 -18.59
C GLY A 421 14.57 16.63 -17.66
N GLY A 422 13.70 17.65 -17.63
CA GLY A 422 12.40 17.59 -16.95
C GLY A 422 11.37 16.80 -17.76
N TRP A 423 10.09 17.04 -17.48
CA TRP A 423 8.96 16.31 -18.07
C TRP A 423 7.70 17.17 -18.11
N ASN A 424 6.73 16.78 -18.94
CA ASN A 424 5.42 17.41 -19.03
C ASN A 424 4.29 16.53 -18.49
N LEU A 425 4.32 15.24 -18.81
CA LEU A 425 3.26 14.27 -18.53
C LEU A 425 3.83 13.00 -17.91
N HIS A 426 3.03 12.37 -17.04
CA HIS A 426 3.35 11.10 -16.42
C HIS A 426 2.06 10.36 -16.02
N ASN A 427 1.90 9.12 -16.49
CA ASN A 427 0.85 8.24 -15.97
C ASN A 427 1.32 7.51 -14.72
N THR A 428 0.41 7.27 -13.80
CA THR A 428 0.63 6.40 -12.65
C THR A 428 -0.70 5.95 -12.05
N ASN A 429 -0.64 5.12 -11.01
CA ASN A 429 -1.81 4.69 -10.25
C ASN A 429 -1.48 4.68 -8.75
N PHE A 430 -2.51 4.77 -7.93
CA PHE A 430 -2.39 4.60 -6.48
C PHE A 430 -3.43 3.59 -5.97
N PRO A 431 -3.06 2.73 -5.01
CA PRO A 431 -4.05 1.96 -4.26
C PRO A 431 -5.07 2.89 -3.61
N ALA A 432 -6.35 2.52 -3.64
CA ALA A 432 -7.42 3.34 -3.07
C ALA A 432 -7.15 3.73 -1.61
N ALA A 433 -6.63 2.79 -0.82
CA ALA A 433 -6.30 3.03 0.59
C ALA A 433 -5.20 4.08 0.80
N ALA A 434 -4.27 4.26 -0.14
CA ALA A 434 -3.19 5.24 -0.05
C ALA A 434 -3.67 6.68 -0.33
N ILE A 435 -4.85 6.84 -0.91
CA ILE A 435 -5.45 8.12 -1.27
C ILE A 435 -6.91 8.23 -0.80
N ALA A 436 -7.28 7.48 0.25
CA ALA A 436 -8.67 7.29 0.67
C ALA A 436 -9.34 8.56 1.22
N ASN A 437 -8.57 9.49 1.75
CA ASN A 437 -9.08 10.71 2.35
C ASN A 437 -8.12 11.90 2.12
N PRO A 438 -8.55 13.14 2.40
CA PRO A 438 -7.75 14.34 2.17
C PRO A 438 -6.40 14.37 2.86
N ALA A 439 -6.28 13.78 4.03
CA ALA A 439 -5.06 13.83 4.83
C ALA A 439 -3.97 12.88 4.30
N VAL A 440 -4.37 11.72 3.76
CA VAL A 440 -3.41 10.73 3.22
C VAL A 440 -3.11 10.93 1.74
N SER A 441 -4.00 11.58 0.96
CA SER A 441 -3.87 11.72 -0.49
C SER A 441 -2.86 12.81 -0.87
N PRO A 442 -1.66 12.47 -1.35
CA PRO A 442 -0.69 13.47 -1.78
C PRO A 442 -1.03 14.09 -3.13
N ILE A 443 -1.85 13.43 -3.95
CA ILE A 443 -2.08 13.79 -5.35
C ILE A 443 -3.04 14.96 -5.54
N ILE A 444 -3.86 15.27 -4.52
CA ILE A 444 -4.80 16.40 -4.53
C ILE A 444 -4.23 17.66 -3.89
N ARG A 445 -3.07 17.58 -3.23
CA ARG A 445 -2.47 18.72 -2.54
C ARG A 445 -2.04 19.79 -3.54
N GLY A 446 -2.47 21.02 -3.28
CA GLY A 446 -2.21 22.20 -4.11
C GLY A 446 -1.22 23.18 -3.47
N ASN A 447 -0.21 22.69 -2.73
CA ASN A 447 0.72 23.51 -1.95
C ASN A 447 2.03 23.86 -2.71
N GLY A 448 1.97 23.93 -4.03
CA GLY A 448 3.04 24.42 -4.91
C GLY A 448 4.29 23.55 -4.84
N GLU A 449 5.44 24.14 -4.54
CA GLU A 449 6.73 23.42 -4.52
C GLU A 449 6.79 22.25 -3.54
N ARG A 450 5.90 22.20 -2.56
CA ARG A 450 5.77 21.09 -1.60
C ARG A 450 4.73 20.06 -2.02
N ALA A 451 3.98 20.34 -3.10
CA ALA A 451 3.02 19.39 -3.65
C ALA A 451 3.75 18.16 -4.23
N TRP A 452 3.03 17.05 -4.29
CA TRP A 452 3.50 15.88 -5.00
C TRP A 452 3.81 16.22 -6.47
N PHE A 453 4.69 15.48 -7.10
CA PHE A 453 5.22 15.72 -8.45
C PHE A 453 4.15 16.25 -9.42
N GLY A 454 4.53 17.22 -10.23
CA GLY A 454 3.62 18.04 -11.03
C GLY A 454 3.28 19.40 -10.38
N TRP A 455 3.53 19.53 -9.09
CA TRP A 455 3.58 20.76 -8.28
C TRP A 455 2.39 21.72 -8.48
N PRO A 456 1.13 21.23 -8.35
CA PRO A 456 -0.04 22.10 -8.47
C PRO A 456 -0.07 23.14 -7.35
N THR A 457 -0.63 24.30 -7.67
CA THR A 457 -0.95 25.36 -6.70
C THR A 457 -2.45 25.58 -6.72
N ASP A 458 -3.14 25.32 -5.59
CA ASP A 458 -4.59 25.45 -5.45
C ASP A 458 -4.95 25.75 -3.99
N ALA A 459 -5.15 27.04 -3.69
CA ALA A 459 -5.48 27.49 -2.34
C ALA A 459 -6.86 26.98 -1.88
N ALA A 460 -7.82 26.79 -2.79
CA ALA A 460 -9.15 26.30 -2.45
C ALA A 460 -9.10 24.83 -1.98
N SER A 461 -8.33 23.98 -2.69
CA SER A 461 -8.09 22.59 -2.26
C SER A 461 -7.38 22.54 -0.90
N GLU A 462 -6.33 23.33 -0.68
CA GLU A 462 -5.61 23.35 0.60
C GLU A 462 -6.51 23.80 1.76
N ALA A 463 -7.33 24.84 1.57
CA ALA A 463 -8.29 25.29 2.59
C ALA A 463 -9.33 24.20 2.91
N ALA A 464 -9.79 23.45 1.90
CA ALA A 464 -10.74 22.36 2.11
C ALA A 464 -10.10 21.15 2.81
N VAL A 465 -8.82 20.82 2.52
CA VAL A 465 -8.05 19.80 3.23
C VAL A 465 -7.92 20.18 4.72
N GLU A 466 -7.54 21.42 5.03
CA GLU A 466 -7.42 21.88 6.42
C GLU A 466 -8.78 21.82 7.14
N ALA A 467 -9.86 22.25 6.47
CA ALA A 467 -11.22 22.17 7.02
C ALA A 467 -11.64 20.72 7.30
N TRP A 468 -11.26 19.75 6.44
CA TRP A 468 -11.54 18.33 6.66
C TRP A 468 -10.77 17.77 7.87
N ILE A 469 -9.49 18.12 8.00
CA ILE A 469 -8.63 17.67 9.12
C ILE A 469 -9.15 18.22 10.46
N MET A 470 -9.68 19.45 10.45
CA MET A 470 -10.15 20.15 11.64
C MET A 470 -11.62 19.88 11.98
N ALA A 471 -12.35 19.15 11.14
CA ALA A 471 -13.76 18.87 11.36
C ALA A 471 -13.96 18.00 12.61
N THR A 472 -14.80 18.46 13.52
CA THR A 472 -15.11 17.77 14.79
C THR A 472 -16.37 16.90 14.72
N ASP A 473 -17.11 16.98 13.60
CA ASP A 473 -18.31 16.19 13.35
C ASP A 473 -18.39 15.73 11.89
N GLN A 474 -19.17 14.68 11.66
CA GLN A 474 -19.32 14.06 10.33
C GLN A 474 -19.93 15.01 9.28
N ALA A 475 -20.82 15.90 9.67
CA ALA A 475 -21.47 16.82 8.72
C ALA A 475 -20.47 17.85 8.18
N THR A 476 -19.68 18.45 9.07
CA THR A 476 -18.60 19.39 8.74
C THR A 476 -17.53 18.70 7.89
N GLN A 477 -17.14 17.46 8.26
CA GLN A 477 -16.16 16.68 7.51
C GLN A 477 -16.65 16.36 6.08
N THR A 478 -17.91 15.93 5.94
CA THR A 478 -18.53 15.65 4.65
C THR A 478 -18.62 16.93 3.78
N SER A 479 -18.99 18.07 4.38
CA SER A 479 -19.03 19.35 3.68
C SER A 479 -17.65 19.78 3.17
N ALA A 480 -16.60 19.61 3.99
CA ALA A 480 -15.22 19.90 3.59
C ALA A 480 -14.75 18.96 2.46
N MET A 481 -15.11 17.67 2.53
CA MET A 481 -14.82 16.68 1.47
C MET A 481 -15.48 17.07 0.13
N THR A 482 -16.74 17.50 0.15
CA THR A 482 -17.47 17.95 -1.04
C THR A 482 -16.80 19.16 -1.68
N ARG A 483 -16.44 20.18 -0.87
CA ARG A 483 -15.73 21.37 -1.36
C ARG A 483 -14.37 21.01 -1.97
N LEU A 484 -13.61 20.11 -1.33
CA LEU A 484 -12.33 19.65 -1.83
C LEU A 484 -12.49 18.96 -3.19
N GLN A 485 -13.44 18.04 -3.30
CA GLN A 485 -13.68 17.32 -4.56
C GLN A 485 -14.01 18.28 -5.70
N GLN A 486 -14.85 19.29 -5.45
CA GLN A 486 -15.16 20.31 -6.46
C GLN A 486 -13.93 21.14 -6.83
N ALA A 487 -13.19 21.67 -5.86
CA ALA A 487 -11.99 22.49 -6.09
C ALA A 487 -10.93 21.72 -6.89
N ALA A 488 -10.64 20.48 -6.49
CA ALA A 488 -9.66 19.64 -7.19
C ALA A 488 -10.14 19.22 -8.59
N TRP A 489 -11.46 18.99 -8.77
CA TRP A 489 -12.02 18.74 -10.10
C TRP A 489 -11.85 19.93 -11.03
N ASP A 490 -12.06 21.14 -10.52
CA ASP A 490 -11.95 22.38 -11.29
C ASP A 490 -10.51 22.77 -11.60
N SER A 491 -9.58 22.56 -10.66
CA SER A 491 -8.16 22.89 -10.82
C SER A 491 -7.38 21.85 -11.63
N VAL A 492 -7.91 20.64 -11.77
CA VAL A 492 -7.31 19.51 -12.51
C VAL A 492 -5.84 19.27 -12.14
N PRO A 493 -5.53 18.88 -10.88
CA PRO A 493 -4.19 18.48 -10.52
C PRO A 493 -3.74 17.22 -11.28
N PHE A 494 -4.67 16.41 -11.71
CA PHE A 494 -4.51 15.22 -12.56
C PHE A 494 -5.82 14.93 -13.30
N ALA A 495 -5.77 14.07 -14.32
CA ALA A 495 -6.94 13.55 -15.00
C ALA A 495 -7.08 12.05 -14.72
N PRO A 496 -8.19 11.59 -14.11
CA PRO A 496 -8.37 10.16 -13.82
C PRO A 496 -8.51 9.34 -15.11
N THR A 497 -7.83 8.20 -15.16
CA THR A 497 -7.91 7.26 -16.29
C THR A 497 -8.88 6.11 -16.04
N GLY A 498 -9.42 6.00 -14.83
CA GLY A 498 -10.37 4.99 -14.39
C GLY A 498 -9.94 4.29 -13.10
N LEU A 499 -10.80 3.42 -12.61
CA LEU A 499 -10.54 2.59 -11.43
C LEU A 499 -10.48 1.13 -11.86
N PHE A 500 -9.41 0.43 -11.47
CA PHE A 500 -9.23 -0.98 -11.80
C PHE A 500 -8.85 -1.80 -10.58
N ARG A 501 -9.12 -3.10 -10.65
CA ARG A 501 -8.82 -4.06 -9.59
C ARG A 501 -7.88 -5.12 -10.14
N LEU A 502 -6.85 -5.43 -9.40
CA LEU A 502 -5.92 -6.51 -9.73
C LEU A 502 -6.39 -7.80 -9.09
N ARG A 503 -6.10 -8.92 -9.77
CA ARG A 503 -6.33 -10.25 -9.24
C ARG A 503 -5.07 -10.76 -8.58
N THR A 504 -5.25 -11.55 -7.53
CA THR A 504 -4.22 -12.39 -6.94
C THR A 504 -4.47 -13.84 -7.32
N ALA A 505 -3.43 -14.68 -7.29
CA ALA A 505 -3.54 -16.10 -7.59
C ALA A 505 -2.80 -16.94 -6.55
N PHE A 506 -3.44 -17.97 -6.03
CA PHE A 506 -2.87 -18.85 -5.00
C PHE A 506 -3.33 -20.29 -5.17
N ARG A 507 -2.59 -21.21 -4.57
CA ARG A 507 -2.93 -22.62 -4.54
C ARG A 507 -4.28 -22.82 -3.86
N ARG A 508 -5.14 -23.68 -4.44
CA ARG A 508 -6.51 -23.95 -3.94
C ARG A 508 -6.52 -24.58 -2.54
N ASP A 509 -5.46 -25.27 -2.14
CA ASP A 509 -5.28 -25.80 -0.81
C ASP A 509 -4.94 -24.71 0.24
N LEU A 510 -4.70 -23.47 -0.19
CA LEU A 510 -4.53 -22.31 0.69
C LEU A 510 -5.88 -21.63 0.93
N SER A 511 -6.24 -21.42 2.19
CA SER A 511 -7.45 -20.74 2.62
C SER A 511 -7.13 -19.59 3.56
N GLY A 512 -8.11 -18.72 3.83
CA GLY A 512 -7.96 -17.57 4.74
C GLY A 512 -7.19 -16.38 4.14
N VAL A 513 -7.05 -16.32 2.82
CA VAL A 513 -6.46 -15.16 2.12
C VAL A 513 -7.37 -13.96 2.32
N LEU A 514 -6.87 -12.95 3.03
CA LEU A 514 -7.59 -11.70 3.31
C LEU A 514 -7.49 -10.76 2.12
N GLN A 515 -8.58 -10.05 1.84
CA GLN A 515 -8.61 -8.96 0.86
C GLN A 515 -8.23 -7.64 1.53
N GLY A 516 -7.57 -6.75 0.80
CA GLY A 516 -7.23 -5.42 1.29
C GLY A 516 -6.05 -4.79 0.53
N PRO A 517 -5.58 -3.62 1.00
CA PRO A 517 -4.57 -2.84 0.30
C PRO A 517 -3.15 -3.44 0.34
N ASN A 518 -2.93 -4.46 1.15
CA ASN A 518 -1.65 -5.16 1.28
C ASN A 518 -1.90 -6.67 1.38
N PRO A 519 -0.94 -7.52 0.98
CA PRO A 519 -0.98 -8.94 1.27
C PRO A 519 -0.76 -9.15 2.78
N PHE A 520 -1.83 -9.52 3.47
CA PHE A 520 -1.77 -9.83 4.90
C PHE A 520 -1.38 -11.29 5.07
N LEU A 521 -0.13 -11.54 5.49
CA LEU A 521 0.49 -12.86 5.55
C LEU A 521 0.19 -13.58 6.88
N TRP A 522 -1.01 -13.41 7.39
CA TRP A 522 -1.60 -14.11 8.54
C TRP A 522 -2.99 -14.64 8.20
N ASN A 523 -3.59 -15.41 9.10
CA ASN A 523 -4.88 -16.08 8.93
C ASN A 523 -4.90 -17.17 7.83
N LEU A 524 -3.78 -17.36 7.14
CA LEU A 524 -3.63 -18.33 6.05
C LEU A 524 -3.49 -19.74 6.61
N ARG A 525 -4.20 -20.70 6.00
CA ARG A 525 -4.14 -22.12 6.37
C ARG A 525 -4.01 -22.97 5.12
N ARG A 526 -3.29 -24.07 5.23
CA ARG A 526 -3.28 -25.10 4.20
C ARG A 526 -4.28 -26.18 4.58
N ALA A 527 -5.15 -26.57 3.64
CA ALA A 527 -6.00 -27.74 3.82
C ALA A 527 -5.13 -29.00 3.98
N ALA A 528 -5.51 -29.87 4.90
CA ALA A 528 -4.81 -31.11 5.21
C ALA A 528 -4.89 -32.11 4.04
#